data_83af89ef4842dca8990a8f88ed88308f
#
_entry.id   83af89ef4842dca8990a8f88ed88308f
#
_cell.length_a   1.000
_cell.length_b   1.000
_cell.length_c   1.000
_cell.angle_alpha   90.00
_cell.angle_beta   90.00
_cell.angle_gamma   90.00
#
_symmetry.space_group_name_H-M   'P 1'
#
loop_
_entity.id
_entity.type
_entity.pdbx_description
1 polymer ?
#
loop_
_entity_poly.entity_id
_entity_poly.type
_entity_poly.pdbx_seq_one_letter_code
_entity_poly.pdbx_strand_id
1 'polypeptide(L)'
;VAASPFSDRIAVEHVALQQYETLPFDAIVVNPPFFTHALAAKGCARAMARQTDSLSFRDLCRGGRRLLAEGGVMSLIIPADRCGEVETEAALAGLFLQRKVAIRTTERKQPKRCLLALGLRSARSFPQEIRTMMENGNPTSWYQSLVSDFYL
;
A
#
# COMPACT_ATOMS: atom_id res chain seq x y z
N VAL A 1 -5.38 14.99 -15.52
CA VAL A 1 -6.68 15.16 -14.85
C VAL A 1 -7.62 16.03 -15.68
N ALA A 2 -7.16 17.20 -16.20
CA ALA A 2 -8.02 18.12 -16.96
C ALA A 2 -8.76 17.48 -18.17
N ALA A 3 -8.20 16.46 -18.81
CA ALA A 3 -8.80 15.71 -19.91
C ALA A 3 -9.62 14.49 -19.44
N SER A 4 -9.77 14.25 -18.15
CA SER A 4 -10.55 13.15 -17.59
C SER A 4 -12.03 13.51 -17.50
N PRO A 5 -12.96 12.56 -17.79
CA PRO A 5 -14.39 12.77 -17.52
C PRO A 5 -14.71 12.93 -16.02
N PHE A 6 -13.72 12.75 -15.15
CA PHE A 6 -13.83 12.89 -13.70
C PHE A 6 -13.08 14.10 -13.15
N SER A 7 -12.72 15.06 -14.01
CA SER A 7 -11.93 16.24 -13.65
C SER A 7 -12.55 17.10 -12.55
N ASP A 8 -13.87 17.13 -12.47
CA ASP A 8 -14.67 17.81 -11.44
C ASP A 8 -14.55 17.18 -10.03
N ARG A 9 -14.10 15.92 -9.96
CA ARG A 9 -14.01 15.13 -8.73
C ARG A 9 -12.58 14.76 -8.33
N ILE A 10 -11.59 15.17 -9.12
CA ILE A 10 -10.18 14.83 -8.89
C ILE A 10 -9.37 16.09 -8.70
N ALA A 11 -8.77 16.27 -7.54
CA ALA A 11 -7.73 17.24 -7.28
C ALA A 11 -6.35 16.57 -7.27
N VAL A 12 -5.34 17.26 -7.80
CA VAL A 12 -3.94 16.81 -7.77
C VAL A 12 -3.11 17.83 -7.01
N GLU A 13 -2.47 17.36 -5.95
CA GLU A 13 -1.61 18.19 -5.11
C GLU A 13 -0.15 17.74 -5.24
N HIS A 14 0.75 18.70 -5.48
CA HIS A 14 2.18 18.45 -5.53
C HIS A 14 2.82 18.87 -4.20
N VAL A 15 2.69 18.02 -3.20
CA VAL A 15 3.12 18.27 -1.82
C VAL A 15 3.64 16.99 -1.19
N ALA A 16 4.64 17.12 -0.31
CA ALA A 16 5.10 15.98 0.48
C ALA A 16 4.03 15.56 1.51
N LEU A 17 3.86 14.25 1.70
CA LEU A 17 2.87 13.72 2.64
C LEU A 17 3.02 14.31 4.06
N GLN A 18 4.24 14.58 4.49
CA GLN A 18 4.55 15.17 5.79
C GLN A 18 3.98 16.57 5.96
N GLN A 19 3.82 17.31 4.85
CA GLN A 19 3.35 18.70 4.81
C GLN A 19 1.90 18.83 4.32
N TYR A 20 1.30 17.73 3.85
CA TYR A 20 -0.05 17.75 3.33
C TYR A 20 -1.07 17.84 4.45
N GLU A 21 -1.84 18.91 4.46
CA GLU A 21 -2.89 19.18 5.44
C GLU A 21 -4.23 19.31 4.73
N THR A 22 -5.21 18.57 5.20
CA THR A 22 -6.58 18.56 4.67
C THR A 22 -7.53 17.97 5.71
N LEU A 23 -8.82 17.99 5.40
CA LEU A 23 -9.82 17.20 6.14
C LEU A 23 -9.52 15.70 6.01
N PRO A 24 -9.85 14.91 7.03
CA PRO A 24 -9.63 13.46 7.02
C PRO A 24 -10.33 12.76 5.86
N PHE A 25 -9.73 11.69 5.36
CA PHE A 25 -10.25 10.84 4.28
C PHE A 25 -10.92 9.58 4.82
N ASP A 26 -12.02 9.17 4.21
CA ASP A 26 -12.66 7.88 4.48
C ASP A 26 -11.84 6.71 3.91
N ALA A 27 -11.10 6.95 2.82
CA ALA A 27 -10.23 5.96 2.20
C ALA A 27 -8.90 6.56 1.77
N ILE A 28 -7.81 5.87 2.08
CA ILE A 28 -6.46 6.18 1.59
C ILE A 28 -5.95 4.94 0.85
N VAL A 29 -5.52 5.10 -0.39
CA VAL A 29 -4.95 4.00 -1.20
C VAL A 29 -3.53 4.32 -1.57
N VAL A 30 -2.60 3.41 -1.29
CA VAL A 30 -1.16 3.64 -1.48
C VAL A 30 -0.49 2.45 -2.15
N ASN A 31 0.24 2.74 -3.22
CA ASN A 31 1.25 1.86 -3.80
C ASN A 31 2.60 2.59 -3.71
N PRO A 32 3.28 2.55 -2.57
CA PRO A 32 4.49 3.34 -2.37
C PRO A 32 5.64 2.82 -3.26
N PRO A 33 6.54 3.70 -3.72
CA PRO A 33 7.72 3.27 -4.45
C PRO A 33 8.65 2.49 -3.50
N PHE A 34 8.94 1.23 -3.84
CA PHE A 34 9.82 0.37 -3.05
C PHE A 34 11.25 0.51 -3.57
N PHE A 35 12.05 1.34 -2.93
CA PHE A 35 13.49 1.37 -3.16
C PHE A 35 14.14 0.27 -2.31
N THR A 36 14.45 -0.86 -2.91
CA THR A 36 15.25 -1.89 -2.27
C THR A 36 16.67 -1.38 -2.08
N HIS A 37 17.21 -1.51 -0.87
CA HIS A 37 18.62 -1.22 -0.55
C HIS A 37 19.62 -2.01 -1.42
N ALA A 38 19.18 -3.00 -2.20
CA ALA A 38 20.00 -3.81 -3.08
C ALA A 38 20.68 -3.03 -4.23
N LEU A 39 20.25 -1.80 -4.55
CA LEU A 39 20.88 -0.94 -5.56
C LEU A 39 21.89 0.07 -4.97
N ALA A 40 22.05 0.13 -3.65
CA ALA A 40 22.99 1.03 -2.98
C ALA A 40 24.47 0.62 -3.15
N ALA A 41 24.75 -0.59 -3.67
CA ALA A 41 26.12 -1.11 -3.76
C ALA A 41 26.91 -0.66 -5.00
N LYS A 42 26.33 0.09 -5.93
CA LYS A 42 27.04 0.55 -7.13
C LYS A 42 26.76 2.03 -7.44
N GLY A 43 27.50 2.94 -6.81
CA GLY A 43 27.54 4.37 -7.19
C GLY A 43 27.15 5.35 -6.09
N CYS A 44 28.10 5.71 -5.24
CA CYS A 44 27.94 6.31 -3.93
C CYS A 44 27.21 7.66 -3.77
N ALA A 45 27.21 8.57 -4.72
CA ALA A 45 26.67 9.93 -4.47
C ALA A 45 25.19 10.10 -4.87
N ARG A 46 24.78 9.47 -5.95
CA ARG A 46 23.41 9.56 -6.47
C ARG A 46 22.38 8.70 -5.73
N ALA A 47 22.87 7.65 -5.02
CA ALA A 47 22.06 6.79 -4.16
C ALA A 47 21.72 7.47 -2.83
N MET A 48 22.66 8.23 -2.25
CA MET A 48 22.43 8.97 -1.00
C MET A 48 21.41 10.12 -1.17
N ALA A 49 21.47 10.87 -2.28
CA ALA A 49 20.50 11.94 -2.56
C ALA A 49 19.07 11.42 -2.75
N ARG A 50 18.89 10.18 -3.27
CA ARG A 50 17.56 9.55 -3.41
C ARG A 50 17.05 8.89 -2.12
N GLN A 51 17.90 8.65 -1.15
CA GLN A 51 17.49 8.11 0.16
C GLN A 51 16.86 9.17 1.06
N THR A 52 17.23 10.44 0.90
CA THR A 52 16.65 11.56 1.65
C THR A 52 15.24 11.95 1.18
N ASP A 53 14.88 11.63 -0.08
CA ASP A 53 13.58 11.99 -0.66
C ASP A 53 12.57 10.83 -0.69
N SER A 54 12.91 9.64 -0.20
CA SER A 54 11.98 8.51 -0.20
C SER A 54 11.08 8.51 1.02
N LEU A 55 9.77 8.44 0.80
CA LEU A 55 8.77 8.28 1.84
C LEU A 55 9.03 6.98 2.62
N SER A 56 9.42 7.08 3.90
CA SER A 56 9.62 5.93 4.76
C SER A 56 8.27 5.31 5.17
N PHE A 57 8.25 4.02 5.53
CA PHE A 57 7.04 3.42 6.09
C PHE A 57 6.58 4.08 7.39
N ARG A 58 7.51 4.58 8.18
CA ARG A 58 7.23 5.40 9.35
C ARG A 58 6.45 6.66 8.98
N ASP A 59 6.94 7.43 8.01
CA ASP A 59 6.29 8.68 7.59
C ASP A 59 4.96 8.39 6.91
N LEU A 60 4.89 7.32 6.12
CA LEU A 60 3.66 6.85 5.49
C LEU A 60 2.60 6.50 6.54
N CYS A 61 2.94 5.72 7.56
CA CYS A 61 2.01 5.34 8.61
C CYS A 61 1.59 6.54 9.47
N ARG A 62 2.51 7.43 9.82
CA ARG A 62 2.19 8.66 10.55
C ARG A 62 1.29 9.60 9.75
N GLY A 63 1.58 9.78 8.45
CA GLY A 63 0.74 10.54 7.55
C GLY A 63 -0.65 9.92 7.41
N GLY A 64 -0.71 8.61 7.19
CA GLY A 64 -1.96 7.86 7.13
C GLY A 64 -2.78 8.01 8.41
N ARG A 65 -2.16 7.87 9.59
CA ARG A 65 -2.84 8.06 10.89
C ARG A 65 -3.44 9.47 11.03
N ARG A 66 -2.74 10.48 10.58
CA ARG A 66 -3.18 11.89 10.66
C ARG A 66 -4.31 12.21 9.69
N LEU A 67 -4.27 11.61 8.50
CA LEU A 67 -5.19 11.91 7.40
C LEU A 67 -6.40 10.97 7.33
N LEU A 68 -6.44 9.90 8.12
CA LEU A 68 -7.54 8.94 8.09
C LEU A 68 -8.68 9.39 9.01
N ALA A 69 -9.89 9.40 8.48
CA ALA A 69 -11.11 9.65 9.26
C ALA A 69 -11.39 8.51 10.25
N GLU A 70 -12.16 8.79 11.28
CA GLU A 70 -12.66 7.74 12.16
C GLU A 70 -13.60 6.79 11.39
N GLY A 71 -13.26 5.49 11.40
CA GLY A 71 -13.93 4.50 10.55
C GLY A 71 -13.39 4.38 9.13
N GLY A 72 -12.47 5.26 8.73
CA GLY A 72 -11.78 5.18 7.45
C GLY A 72 -10.80 4.01 7.37
N VAL A 73 -10.40 3.67 6.12
CA VAL A 73 -9.48 2.56 5.83
C VAL A 73 -8.32 3.03 4.96
N MET A 74 -7.10 2.73 5.40
CA MET A 74 -5.88 2.89 4.60
C MET A 74 -5.48 1.56 3.99
N SER A 75 -5.51 1.48 2.67
CA SER A 75 -5.15 0.29 1.89
C SER A 75 -3.78 0.44 1.25
N LEU A 76 -2.92 -0.57 1.44
CA LEU A 76 -1.54 -0.58 0.94
C LEU A 76 -1.29 -1.85 0.11
N ILE A 77 -0.52 -1.70 -0.97
CA ILE A 77 0.12 -2.84 -1.62
C ILE A 77 1.63 -2.75 -1.42
N ILE A 78 2.25 -3.79 -0.88
CA ILE A 78 3.67 -3.81 -0.51
C ILE A 78 4.33 -5.14 -0.91
N PRO A 79 5.66 -5.22 -1.02
CA PRO A 79 6.37 -6.50 -1.10
C PRO A 79 6.10 -7.34 0.15
N ALA A 80 5.92 -8.65 -0.03
CA ALA A 80 5.56 -9.56 1.06
C ALA A 80 6.63 -9.65 2.16
N ASP A 81 7.90 -9.52 1.79
CA ASP A 81 9.05 -9.49 2.71
C ASP A 81 9.13 -8.22 3.57
N ARG A 82 8.38 -7.17 3.21
CA ARG A 82 8.32 -5.92 3.98
C ARG A 82 7.09 -5.81 4.88
N CYS A 83 6.21 -6.82 4.88
CA CYS A 83 4.99 -6.81 5.69
C CYS A 83 5.23 -6.52 7.17
N GLY A 84 6.17 -7.23 7.80
CA GLY A 84 6.46 -7.09 9.23
C GLY A 84 6.95 -5.70 9.61
N GLU A 85 7.73 -5.05 8.74
CA GLU A 85 8.16 -3.66 8.95
C GLU A 85 6.98 -2.68 8.92
N VAL A 86 6.10 -2.81 7.92
CA VAL A 86 4.91 -1.95 7.82
C VAL A 86 3.95 -2.18 8.99
N GLU A 87 3.75 -3.43 9.40
CA GLU A 87 2.92 -3.77 10.56
C GLU A 87 3.45 -3.14 11.86
N THR A 88 4.78 -3.15 12.03
CA THR A 88 5.44 -2.51 13.18
C THR A 88 5.26 -0.99 13.15
N GLU A 89 5.55 -0.34 12.03
CA GLU A 89 5.42 1.12 11.89
C GLU A 89 3.96 1.58 11.99
N ALA A 90 3.02 0.78 11.48
CA ALA A 90 1.58 1.03 11.62
C ALA A 90 1.16 0.99 13.10
N ALA A 91 1.57 -0.04 13.85
CA ALA A 91 1.27 -0.16 15.27
C ALA A 91 1.87 1.01 16.08
N LEU A 92 3.12 1.39 15.80
CA LEU A 92 3.78 2.55 16.42
C LEU A 92 3.07 3.87 16.10
N ALA A 93 2.44 3.98 14.94
CA ALA A 93 1.65 5.16 14.55
C ALA A 93 0.21 5.13 15.11
N GLY A 94 -0.23 4.05 15.75
CA GLY A 94 -1.61 3.89 16.22
C GLY A 94 -2.59 3.52 15.11
N LEU A 95 -2.11 2.82 14.06
CA LEU A 95 -2.91 2.16 13.06
C LEU A 95 -2.98 0.66 13.35
N PHE A 96 -4.14 0.08 13.16
CA PHE A 96 -4.42 -1.32 13.46
C PHE A 96 -4.79 -2.08 12.21
N LEU A 97 -4.23 -3.28 12.07
CA LEU A 97 -4.52 -4.17 10.95
C LEU A 97 -5.99 -4.60 10.99
N GLN A 98 -6.69 -4.40 9.86
CA GLN A 98 -8.09 -4.79 9.64
C GLN A 98 -8.20 -5.98 8.70
N ARG A 99 -7.26 -6.11 7.75
CA ARG A 99 -7.18 -7.23 6.81
C ARG A 99 -5.78 -7.37 6.25
N LYS A 100 -5.37 -8.62 5.98
CA LYS A 100 -4.10 -8.97 5.32
C LYS A 100 -4.34 -10.01 4.25
N VAL A 101 -3.91 -9.72 3.01
CA VAL A 101 -3.99 -10.66 1.89
C VAL A 101 -2.60 -10.81 1.27
N ALA A 102 -2.00 -11.97 1.43
CA ALA A 102 -0.77 -12.32 0.76
C ALA A 102 -1.08 -12.85 -0.65
N ILE A 103 -0.36 -12.33 -1.66
CA ILE A 103 -0.62 -12.65 -3.07
C ILE A 103 0.57 -13.40 -3.65
N ARG A 104 0.32 -14.57 -4.22
CA ARG A 104 1.27 -15.39 -4.98
C ARG A 104 0.82 -15.53 -6.43
N THR A 105 1.77 -15.63 -7.34
CA THR A 105 1.46 -15.78 -8.77
C THR A 105 0.84 -17.17 -9.03
N THR A 106 1.43 -18.25 -8.48
CA THR A 106 0.94 -19.62 -8.60
C THR A 106 1.02 -20.29 -7.24
N GLU A 107 0.33 -21.41 -7.05
CA GLU A 107 0.33 -22.17 -5.79
C GLU A 107 1.71 -22.61 -5.31
N ARG A 108 2.61 -22.89 -6.25
CA ARG A 108 3.98 -23.33 -5.96
C ARG A 108 4.93 -22.21 -5.56
N LYS A 109 4.53 -20.94 -5.72
CA LYS A 109 5.39 -19.78 -5.42
C LYS A 109 5.04 -19.16 -4.07
N GLN A 110 6.04 -18.66 -3.39
CA GLN A 110 5.84 -17.85 -2.20
C GLN A 110 5.17 -16.52 -2.58
N PRO A 111 4.37 -15.93 -1.67
CA PRO A 111 3.79 -14.62 -1.87
C PRO A 111 4.85 -13.57 -2.17
N LYS A 112 4.59 -12.72 -3.18
CA LYS A 112 5.47 -11.61 -3.57
C LYS A 112 4.92 -10.26 -3.19
N ARG A 113 3.61 -10.15 -2.99
CA ARG A 113 2.90 -8.93 -2.60
C ARG A 113 1.99 -9.22 -1.43
N CYS A 114 1.73 -8.18 -0.67
CA CYS A 114 0.79 -8.19 0.42
C CYS A 114 -0.12 -6.96 0.30
N LEU A 115 -1.41 -7.17 0.41
CA LEU A 115 -2.39 -6.10 0.60
C LEU A 115 -2.68 -6.00 2.09
N LEU A 116 -2.56 -4.80 2.63
CA LEU A 116 -2.89 -4.48 4.01
C LEU A 116 -4.02 -3.46 4.04
N ALA A 117 -5.01 -3.68 4.88
CA ALA A 117 -5.98 -2.67 5.26
C ALA A 117 -5.73 -2.30 6.72
N LEU A 118 -5.53 -1.00 6.96
CA LEU A 118 -5.25 -0.42 8.27
C LEU A 118 -6.38 0.54 8.65
N GLY A 119 -6.73 0.59 9.93
CA GLY A 119 -7.74 1.49 10.47
C GLY A 119 -7.35 2.04 11.83
N LEU A 120 -8.15 2.95 12.37
CA LEU A 120 -7.90 3.60 13.66
C LEU A 120 -8.39 2.79 14.87
N ARG A 121 -9.22 1.78 14.64
CA ARG A 121 -9.79 0.94 15.72
C ARG A 121 -9.05 -0.39 15.79
N SER A 122 -8.66 -0.78 16.99
CA SER A 122 -8.11 -2.10 17.23
C SER A 122 -9.18 -3.18 17.00
N ALA A 123 -8.84 -4.21 16.22
CA ALA A 123 -9.66 -5.40 16.05
C ALA A 123 -9.07 -6.54 16.89
N ARG A 124 -9.92 -7.33 17.58
CA ARG A 124 -9.46 -8.51 18.31
C ARG A 124 -8.90 -9.60 17.39
N SER A 125 -9.42 -9.66 16.17
CA SER A 125 -8.96 -10.52 15.10
C SER A 125 -9.25 -9.86 13.77
N PHE A 126 -8.49 -10.21 12.74
CA PHE A 126 -8.72 -9.72 11.38
C PHE A 126 -8.49 -10.85 10.36
N PRO A 127 -9.18 -10.83 9.21
CA PRO A 127 -8.99 -11.82 8.15
C PRO A 127 -7.57 -11.82 7.62
N GLN A 128 -6.96 -13.01 7.56
CA GLN A 128 -5.68 -13.25 6.89
C GLN A 128 -5.88 -14.30 5.82
N GLU A 129 -5.44 -14.00 4.60
CA GLU A 129 -5.69 -14.84 3.45
C GLU A 129 -4.44 -14.95 2.59
N ILE A 130 -4.31 -16.09 1.88
CA ILE A 130 -3.37 -16.23 0.77
C ILE A 130 -4.20 -16.39 -0.50
N ARG A 131 -3.95 -15.54 -1.48
CA ARG A 131 -4.62 -15.54 -2.77
C ARG A 131 -3.64 -15.88 -3.89
N THR A 132 -4.09 -16.72 -4.81
CA THR A 132 -3.32 -17.14 -5.98
C THR A 132 -3.90 -16.47 -7.23
N MET A 133 -3.03 -15.91 -8.07
CA MET A 133 -3.46 -15.21 -9.29
C MET A 133 -3.75 -16.21 -10.43
N MET A 134 -2.90 -17.22 -10.58
CA MET A 134 -2.94 -18.18 -11.72
C MET A 134 -2.97 -19.61 -11.20
N GLU A 135 -3.84 -20.41 -11.79
CA GLU A 135 -3.95 -21.85 -11.56
C GLU A 135 -4.00 -22.58 -12.91
N ASN A 136 -3.16 -23.60 -13.09
CA ASN A 136 -3.06 -24.37 -14.35
C ASN A 136 -2.93 -23.48 -15.61
N GLY A 137 -2.21 -22.36 -15.51
CA GLY A 137 -1.99 -21.42 -16.62
C GLY A 137 -3.11 -20.42 -16.86
N ASN A 138 -4.22 -20.49 -16.12
CA ASN A 138 -5.36 -19.59 -16.24
C ASN A 138 -5.50 -18.68 -15.02
N PRO A 139 -6.06 -17.46 -15.16
CA PRO A 139 -6.43 -16.62 -14.03
C PRO A 139 -7.45 -17.33 -13.13
N THR A 140 -7.24 -17.25 -11.80
CA THR A 140 -8.23 -17.75 -10.84
C THR A 140 -9.50 -16.88 -10.88
N SER A 141 -10.63 -17.43 -10.47
CA SER A 141 -11.91 -16.69 -10.39
C SER A 141 -11.79 -15.45 -9.50
N TRP A 142 -11.03 -15.55 -8.41
CA TRP A 142 -10.74 -14.42 -7.55
C TRP A 142 -9.97 -13.31 -8.29
N TYR A 143 -8.93 -13.66 -9.06
CA TYR A 143 -8.15 -12.68 -9.80
C TYR A 143 -8.97 -12.06 -10.94
N GLN A 144 -9.74 -12.89 -11.67
CA GLN A 144 -10.66 -12.39 -12.69
C GLN A 144 -11.66 -11.40 -12.15
N SER A 145 -12.30 -11.68 -11.00
CA SER A 145 -13.29 -10.76 -10.41
C SER A 145 -12.70 -9.40 -10.01
N LEU A 146 -11.38 -9.31 -9.75
CA LEU A 146 -10.71 -8.06 -9.45
C LEU A 146 -10.36 -7.22 -10.67
N VAL A 147 -10.14 -7.86 -11.83
CA VAL A 147 -9.54 -7.18 -12.99
C VAL A 147 -10.45 -7.13 -14.21
N SER A 148 -11.57 -7.84 -14.22
CA SER A 148 -12.51 -7.92 -15.36
C SER A 148 -12.98 -6.56 -15.87
N ASP A 149 -13.14 -5.59 -14.98
CA ASP A 149 -13.61 -4.25 -15.34
C ASP A 149 -12.47 -3.32 -15.84
N PHE A 150 -11.22 -3.77 -15.76
CA PHE A 150 -10.04 -2.98 -16.10
C PHE A 150 -9.28 -3.49 -17.33
N TYR A 151 -9.41 -4.78 -17.65
CA TYR A 151 -8.80 -5.39 -18.84
C TYR A 151 -9.88 -5.76 -19.83
N LEU A 152 -9.85 -5.08 -20.97
CA LEU A 152 -10.69 -5.37 -22.14
C LEU A 152 -10.15 -6.57 -22.90
#